data_fddb8d501faa6f9ab18b0f496cedf7db
#
_entry.id   fddb8d501faa6f9ab18b0f496cedf7db
#
_cell.length_a   1.000
_cell.length_b   1.000
_cell.length_c   1.000
_cell.angle_alpha   90.00
_cell.angle_beta   90.00
_cell.angle_gamma   90.00
#
_symmetry.space_group_name_H-M   'P 1'
#
loop_
_entity.id
_entity.type
_entity.pdbx_description
1 polymer ?
#
loop_
_entity_poly.entity_id
_entity_poly.type
_entity_poly.pdbx_seq_one_letter_code
_entity_poly.pdbx_strand_id
1 'polypeptide(L)'
;MQNMLKFGLKTLFLLVILLGAGAIYSINQSQTYGRLINYVGIVRGATQRLVKLELAQEPRDDLIAYLDGIQNELRSGEGPYGLIRPDDPEYNKNLSQLHQQWRRLKKAILAARQDKAASGALLRASEDYFDLANKTVFAAEAFAHKETSMLLRLIVLMAAFLLLTWLFILWAYSRKMLLLENLNKNLNDMADRDPLTGAYNLERFKREARELIGTGEATHYAVAYADFADFKYINDVFGYEYGSAVLR
;
A
#
# COMPACT_ATOMS: atom_id res chain seq x y z
N MET A 1 0.30 -22.82 -17.36
CA MET A 1 0.62 -21.40 -17.54
C MET A 1 -0.60 -20.50 -17.39
N GLN A 2 -1.76 -20.77 -18.01
CA GLN A 2 -2.99 -20.00 -17.84
C GLN A 2 -3.50 -19.98 -16.39
N ASN A 3 -3.35 -21.08 -15.66
CA ASN A 3 -3.70 -21.18 -14.25
C ASN A 3 -2.76 -20.36 -13.35
N MET A 4 -1.47 -20.27 -13.66
CA MET A 4 -0.52 -19.41 -12.92
C MET A 4 -0.83 -17.92 -13.09
N LEU A 5 -1.21 -17.49 -14.29
CA LEU A 5 -1.59 -16.09 -14.53
C LEU A 5 -2.89 -15.74 -13.79
N LYS A 6 -3.89 -16.63 -13.84
CA LYS A 6 -5.13 -16.47 -13.08
C LYS A 6 -4.90 -16.45 -11.57
N PHE A 7 -3.99 -17.31 -11.09
CA PHE A 7 -3.60 -17.30 -9.67
C PHE A 7 -2.89 -16.00 -9.30
N GLY A 8 -1.91 -15.55 -10.10
CA GLY A 8 -1.23 -14.27 -9.88
C GLY A 8 -2.17 -13.06 -9.83
N LEU A 9 -3.16 -13.02 -10.72
CA LEU A 9 -4.15 -11.93 -10.73
C LEU A 9 -5.03 -11.94 -9.47
N LYS A 10 -5.46 -13.11 -9.00
CA LYS A 10 -6.22 -13.26 -7.76
C LYS A 10 -5.42 -12.85 -6.54
N THR A 11 -4.15 -13.23 -6.49
CA THR A 11 -3.23 -12.85 -5.41
C THR A 11 -2.99 -11.35 -5.39
N LEU A 12 -2.79 -10.73 -6.56
CA LEU A 12 -2.64 -9.28 -6.70
C LEU A 12 -3.89 -8.55 -6.18
N PHE A 13 -5.08 -8.99 -6.57
CA PHE A 13 -6.34 -8.41 -6.12
C PHE A 13 -6.51 -8.51 -4.61
N LEU A 14 -6.20 -9.66 -4.01
CA LEU A 14 -6.24 -9.85 -2.56
C LEU A 14 -5.26 -8.90 -1.84
N LEU A 15 -4.05 -8.74 -2.36
CA LEU A 15 -3.05 -7.83 -1.79
C LEU A 15 -3.50 -6.37 -1.84
N VAL A 16 -4.17 -5.93 -2.90
CA VAL A 16 -4.75 -4.57 -3.01
C VAL A 16 -5.82 -4.35 -1.94
N ILE A 17 -6.69 -5.34 -1.71
CA ILE A 17 -7.71 -5.26 -0.65
C ILE A 17 -7.05 -5.16 0.73
N LEU A 18 -6.05 -6.00 1.01
CA LEU A 18 -5.32 -5.97 2.28
C LEU A 18 -4.59 -4.64 2.50
N LEU A 19 -3.99 -4.07 1.45
CA LEU A 19 -3.35 -2.75 1.51
C LEU A 19 -4.38 -1.65 1.84
N GLY A 20 -5.53 -1.67 1.18
CA GLY A 20 -6.62 -0.73 1.44
C GLY A 20 -7.16 -0.84 2.87
N ALA A 21 -7.40 -2.06 3.34
CA ALA A 21 -7.83 -2.31 4.73
C ALA A 21 -6.79 -1.85 5.75
N GLY A 22 -5.50 -2.11 5.51
CA GLY A 22 -4.40 -1.63 6.34
C GLY A 22 -4.29 -0.11 6.39
N ALA A 23 -4.51 0.57 5.27
CA ALA A 23 -4.53 2.03 5.21
C ALA A 23 -5.70 2.62 6.03
N ILE A 24 -6.91 2.07 5.89
CA ILE A 24 -8.09 2.50 6.68
C ILE A 24 -7.84 2.27 8.16
N TYR A 25 -7.29 1.10 8.53
CA TYR A 25 -6.95 0.81 9.92
C TYR A 25 -5.93 1.81 10.48
N SER A 26 -4.89 2.14 9.71
CA SER A 26 -3.86 3.12 10.11
C SER A 26 -4.45 4.52 10.33
N ILE A 27 -5.37 4.96 9.48
CA ILE A 27 -6.07 6.25 9.63
C ILE A 27 -6.88 6.26 10.91
N ASN A 28 -7.66 5.22 11.18
CA ASN A 28 -8.47 5.11 12.39
C ASN A 28 -7.61 5.12 13.66
N GLN A 29 -6.49 4.41 13.66
CA GLN A 29 -5.55 4.40 14.79
C GLN A 29 -4.91 5.79 15.00
N SER A 30 -4.52 6.47 13.93
CA SER A 30 -3.97 7.82 14.01
C SER A 30 -4.95 8.81 14.64
N GLN A 31 -6.24 8.74 14.30
CA GLN A 31 -7.29 9.55 14.92
C GLN A 31 -7.46 9.24 16.42
N THR A 32 -7.40 7.96 16.78
CA THR A 32 -7.50 7.51 18.17
C THR A 32 -6.32 8.02 19.00
N TYR A 33 -5.11 7.92 18.47
CA TYR A 33 -3.91 8.47 19.14
C TYR A 33 -3.93 9.99 19.22
N GLY A 34 -4.38 10.68 18.17
CA GLY A 34 -4.57 12.13 18.18
C GLY A 34 -5.55 12.57 19.25
N ARG A 35 -6.63 11.82 19.47
CA ARG A 35 -7.59 12.07 20.55
C ARG A 35 -6.95 11.90 21.91
N LEU A 36 -6.19 10.83 22.13
CA LEU A 36 -5.44 10.60 23.37
C LEU A 36 -4.54 11.78 23.70
N ILE A 37 -3.67 12.19 22.76
CA ILE A 37 -2.75 13.33 22.95
C ILE A 37 -3.50 14.62 23.28
N ASN A 38 -4.58 14.89 22.55
CA ASN A 38 -5.40 16.08 22.76
C ASN A 38 -5.99 16.11 24.17
N TYR A 39 -6.54 15.00 24.66
CA TYR A 39 -7.14 14.96 26.00
C TYR A 39 -6.11 15.04 27.14
N VAL A 40 -4.92 14.46 26.97
CA VAL A 40 -3.82 14.68 27.93
C VAL A 40 -3.39 16.16 27.93
N GLY A 41 -3.37 16.80 26.73
CA GLY A 41 -3.15 18.24 26.59
C GLY A 41 -4.24 19.07 27.24
N ILE A 42 -5.51 18.69 27.13
CA ILE A 42 -6.65 19.35 27.83
C ILE A 42 -6.46 19.25 29.33
N VAL A 43 -6.10 18.06 29.86
CA VAL A 43 -5.83 17.89 31.32
C VAL A 43 -4.74 18.85 31.77
N ARG A 44 -3.65 19.03 31.02
CA ARG A 44 -2.59 19.99 31.30
C ARG A 44 -3.11 21.45 31.34
N GLY A 45 -3.78 21.87 30.24
CA GLY A 45 -4.22 23.24 30.08
C GLY A 45 -5.38 23.62 30.99
N ALA A 46 -6.38 22.73 31.12
CA ALA A 46 -7.55 23.00 31.97
C ALA A 46 -7.20 23.00 33.46
N THR A 47 -6.21 22.21 33.89
CA THR A 47 -5.70 22.25 35.26
C THR A 47 -5.05 23.61 35.58
N GLN A 48 -4.25 24.15 34.67
CA GLN A 48 -3.68 25.50 34.86
C GLN A 48 -4.75 26.58 34.90
N ARG A 49 -5.79 26.47 34.08
CA ARG A 49 -6.95 27.35 34.10
C ARG A 49 -7.69 27.26 35.45
N LEU A 50 -7.92 26.03 35.93
CA LEU A 50 -8.56 25.77 37.21
C LEU A 50 -7.80 26.48 38.35
N VAL A 51 -6.49 26.28 38.45
CA VAL A 51 -5.66 26.88 39.51
C VAL A 51 -5.69 28.40 39.46
N LYS A 52 -5.64 29.00 38.24
CA LYS A 52 -5.78 30.47 38.10
C LYS A 52 -7.12 31.00 38.63
N LEU A 53 -8.23 30.32 38.35
CA LEU A 53 -9.55 30.67 38.81
C LEU A 53 -9.67 30.52 40.34
N GLU A 54 -9.15 29.44 40.90
CA GLU A 54 -9.11 29.19 42.34
C GLU A 54 -8.29 30.27 43.08
N LEU A 55 -7.15 30.69 42.53
CA LEU A 55 -6.35 31.80 43.07
C LEU A 55 -7.07 33.16 42.94
N ALA A 56 -7.90 33.33 41.93
CA ALA A 56 -8.78 34.49 41.77
C ALA A 56 -10.03 34.45 42.66
N GLN A 57 -10.21 33.42 43.49
CA GLN A 57 -11.39 33.16 44.33
C GLN A 57 -12.68 32.89 43.54
N GLU A 58 -12.54 32.30 42.36
CA GLU A 58 -13.62 31.83 41.51
C GLU A 58 -13.65 30.28 41.50
N PRO A 59 -14.27 29.62 42.47
CA PRO A 59 -14.27 28.17 42.58
C PRO A 59 -15.03 27.51 41.41
N ARG A 60 -14.43 26.43 40.84
CA ARG A 60 -14.96 25.75 39.64
C ARG A 60 -15.03 24.25 39.85
N ASP A 61 -16.04 23.79 40.61
CA ASP A 61 -16.26 22.37 40.86
C ASP A 61 -16.69 21.62 39.61
N ASP A 62 -17.34 22.29 38.66
CA ASP A 62 -17.66 21.74 37.32
C ASP A 62 -16.39 21.35 36.56
N LEU A 63 -15.33 22.18 36.62
CA LEU A 63 -14.06 21.92 35.96
C LEU A 63 -13.28 20.79 36.66
N ILE A 64 -13.39 20.70 37.99
CA ILE A 64 -12.82 19.57 38.75
C ILE A 64 -13.49 18.26 38.33
N ALA A 65 -14.83 18.20 38.25
CA ALA A 65 -15.58 17.04 37.84
C ALA A 65 -15.24 16.63 36.39
N TYR A 66 -15.13 17.60 35.48
CA TYR A 66 -14.71 17.36 34.10
C TYR A 66 -13.32 16.71 33.99
N LEU A 67 -12.34 17.28 34.74
CA LEU A 67 -10.97 16.73 34.79
C LEU A 67 -10.92 15.36 35.45
N ASP A 68 -11.72 15.09 36.47
CA ASP A 68 -11.86 13.78 37.09
C ASP A 68 -12.37 12.76 36.06
N GLY A 69 -13.38 13.12 35.26
CA GLY A 69 -13.90 12.26 34.18
C GLY A 69 -12.84 11.86 33.17
N ILE A 70 -12.10 12.86 32.64
CA ILE A 70 -11.04 12.60 31.66
C ILE A 70 -9.94 11.72 32.24
N GLN A 71 -9.45 12.01 33.46
CA GLN A 71 -8.37 11.24 34.09
C GLN A 71 -8.78 9.80 34.40
N ASN A 72 -10.04 9.58 34.77
CA ASN A 72 -10.56 8.24 34.98
C ASN A 72 -10.59 7.45 33.68
N GLU A 73 -11.04 8.06 32.58
CA GLU A 73 -11.08 7.39 31.27
C GLU A 73 -9.66 7.14 30.71
N LEU A 74 -8.73 8.09 30.85
CA LEU A 74 -7.32 7.87 30.47
C LEU A 74 -6.73 6.64 31.16
N ARG A 75 -7.16 6.34 32.39
CA ARG A 75 -6.69 5.20 33.17
C ARG A 75 -7.41 3.89 32.84
N SER A 76 -8.73 3.94 32.64
CA SER A 76 -9.55 2.74 32.39
C SER A 76 -9.56 2.34 30.91
N GLY A 77 -9.48 3.31 30.00
CA GLY A 77 -9.75 3.15 28.60
C GLY A 77 -11.24 3.08 28.26
N GLU A 78 -12.11 3.37 29.22
CA GLU A 78 -13.57 3.26 29.10
C GLU A 78 -14.25 4.53 29.59
N GLY A 79 -15.08 5.16 28.73
CA GLY A 79 -15.80 6.36 29.06
C GLY A 79 -16.36 7.11 27.84
N PRO A 80 -16.97 8.29 28.05
CA PRO A 80 -17.66 9.02 26.99
C PRO A 80 -16.73 9.74 25.99
N TYR A 81 -15.44 9.90 26.32
CA TYR A 81 -14.49 10.63 25.47
C TYR A 81 -13.84 9.75 24.41
N GLY A 82 -14.02 8.41 24.45
CA GLY A 82 -13.47 7.44 23.50
C GLY A 82 -11.94 7.39 23.55
N LEU A 83 -11.39 7.45 24.76
CA LEU A 83 -9.96 7.39 25.00
C LEU A 83 -9.50 5.93 25.11
N ILE A 84 -8.33 5.67 24.58
CA ILE A 84 -7.67 4.35 24.74
C ILE A 84 -6.68 4.43 25.91
N ARG A 85 -6.39 3.26 26.47
CA ARG A 85 -5.26 3.06 27.38
C ARG A 85 -4.11 2.40 26.62
N PRO A 86 -3.03 3.14 26.29
CA PRO A 86 -1.86 2.58 25.67
C PRO A 86 -1.20 1.48 26.48
N ASP A 87 -0.72 0.43 25.81
CA ASP A 87 0.17 -0.56 26.43
C ASP A 87 1.63 -0.09 26.30
N ASP A 88 1.94 1.03 26.96
CA ASP A 88 3.27 1.64 26.99
C ASP A 88 3.70 1.86 28.43
N PRO A 89 4.83 1.29 28.87
CA PRO A 89 5.28 1.37 30.27
C PRO A 89 5.58 2.79 30.74
N GLU A 90 6.16 3.64 29.88
CA GLU A 90 6.51 5.01 30.21
C GLU A 90 5.27 5.88 30.35
N TYR A 91 4.35 5.79 29.40
CA TYR A 91 3.07 6.48 29.47
C TYR A 91 2.29 6.07 30.72
N ASN A 92 2.14 4.76 31.00
CA ASN A 92 1.38 4.26 32.15
C ASN A 92 2.01 4.67 33.49
N LYS A 93 3.35 4.72 33.57
CA LYS A 93 4.07 5.23 34.74
C LYS A 93 3.75 6.72 34.98
N ASN A 94 3.89 7.55 33.93
CA ASN A 94 3.64 8.99 34.02
C ASN A 94 2.17 9.27 34.36
N LEU A 95 1.22 8.56 33.73
CA LEU A 95 -0.21 8.67 34.01
C LEU A 95 -0.55 8.32 35.47
N SER A 96 0.05 7.26 36.01
CA SER A 96 -0.15 6.86 37.39
C SER A 96 0.34 7.93 38.39
N GLN A 97 1.50 8.52 38.11
CA GLN A 97 2.04 9.63 38.90
C GLN A 97 1.17 10.88 38.76
N LEU A 98 0.70 11.19 37.54
CA LEU A 98 -0.18 12.32 37.26
C LEU A 98 -1.49 12.22 38.07
N HIS A 99 -2.09 11.04 38.12
CA HIS A 99 -3.28 10.79 38.93
C HIS A 99 -3.02 10.94 40.44
N GLN A 100 -1.84 10.56 40.94
CA GLN A 100 -1.46 10.79 42.33
C GLN A 100 -1.27 12.28 42.60
N GLN A 101 -0.61 13.02 41.71
CA GLN A 101 -0.45 14.47 41.85
C GLN A 101 -1.78 15.22 41.74
N TRP A 102 -2.70 14.77 40.90
CA TRP A 102 -4.05 15.31 40.81
C TRP A 102 -4.79 15.27 42.16
N ARG A 103 -4.71 14.17 42.88
CA ARG A 103 -5.30 14.07 44.22
C ARG A 103 -4.65 15.01 45.20
N ARG A 104 -3.34 15.27 45.12
CA ARG A 104 -2.63 16.26 45.94
C ARG A 104 -3.05 17.67 45.58
N LEU A 105 -3.15 17.96 44.28
CA LEU A 105 -3.58 19.28 43.81
C LEU A 105 -5.01 19.61 44.25
N LYS A 106 -5.96 18.67 44.18
CA LYS A 106 -7.31 18.85 44.73
C LYS A 106 -7.32 19.17 46.21
N LYS A 107 -6.48 18.52 47.03
CA LYS A 107 -6.32 18.86 48.45
C LYS A 107 -5.77 20.26 48.65
N ALA A 108 -4.80 20.69 47.84
CA ALA A 108 -4.23 22.03 47.88
C ALA A 108 -5.26 23.11 47.47
N ILE A 109 -6.12 22.84 46.49
CA ILE A 109 -7.24 23.70 46.11
C ILE A 109 -8.19 23.89 47.30
N LEU A 110 -8.61 22.78 47.92
CA LEU A 110 -9.53 22.90 49.08
C LEU A 110 -8.92 23.68 50.26
N ALA A 111 -7.62 23.46 50.53
CA ALA A 111 -6.90 24.23 51.56
C ALA A 111 -6.82 25.73 51.22
N ALA A 112 -6.53 26.09 49.95
CA ALA A 112 -6.46 27.49 49.53
C ALA A 112 -7.82 28.20 49.54
N ARG A 113 -8.94 27.48 49.39
CA ARG A 113 -10.30 27.99 49.55
C ARG A 113 -10.60 28.37 51.03
N GLN A 114 -9.99 27.62 51.98
CA GLN A 114 -10.19 27.87 53.41
C GLN A 114 -9.22 28.91 53.98
N ASP A 115 -7.97 28.90 53.51
CA ASP A 115 -6.93 29.83 54.00
C ASP A 115 -6.10 30.34 52.81
N LYS A 116 -6.11 31.69 52.62
CA LYS A 116 -5.31 32.38 51.59
C LYS A 116 -3.81 32.15 51.74
N ALA A 117 -3.31 31.86 52.94
CA ALA A 117 -1.90 31.57 53.16
C ALA A 117 -1.46 30.29 52.44
N ALA A 118 -2.40 29.37 52.15
CA ALA A 118 -2.15 28.16 51.39
C ALA A 118 -1.98 28.36 49.87
N SER A 119 -2.23 29.59 49.35
CA SER A 119 -2.12 29.89 47.91
C SER A 119 -0.73 29.59 47.32
N GLY A 120 0.34 29.84 48.07
CA GLY A 120 1.71 29.51 47.66
C GLY A 120 1.98 28.01 47.55
N ALA A 121 1.31 27.19 48.38
CA ALA A 121 1.40 25.74 48.29
C ALA A 121 0.59 25.19 47.06
N LEU A 122 -0.57 25.80 46.79
CA LEU A 122 -1.35 25.49 45.59
C LEU A 122 -0.57 25.79 44.31
N LEU A 123 0.12 26.94 44.24
CA LEU A 123 0.94 27.30 43.06
C LEU A 123 2.05 26.28 42.83
N ARG A 124 2.81 25.92 43.87
CA ARG A 124 3.87 24.89 43.75
C ARG A 124 3.31 23.53 43.30
N ALA A 125 2.21 23.10 43.90
CA ALA A 125 1.55 21.85 43.51
C ALA A 125 1.08 21.86 42.04
N SER A 126 0.69 23.03 41.54
CA SER A 126 0.31 23.26 40.16
C SER A 126 1.47 23.17 39.20
N GLU A 127 2.64 23.70 39.53
CA GLU A 127 3.87 23.59 38.71
C GLU A 127 4.36 22.13 38.66
N ASP A 128 4.42 21.44 39.78
CA ASP A 128 4.77 20.00 39.82
C ASP A 128 3.83 19.14 38.95
N TYR A 129 2.53 19.48 38.99
CA TYR A 129 1.50 18.83 38.19
C TYR A 129 1.70 19.11 36.68
N PHE A 130 1.97 20.37 36.36
CA PHE A 130 2.18 20.79 34.95
C PHE A 130 3.37 20.08 34.30
N ASP A 131 4.50 20.00 35.02
CA ASP A 131 5.69 19.33 34.55
C ASP A 131 5.42 17.83 34.28
N LEU A 132 4.67 17.20 35.16
CA LEU A 132 4.30 15.79 34.99
C LEU A 132 3.28 15.60 33.88
N ALA A 133 2.33 16.52 33.71
CA ALA A 133 1.39 16.52 32.60
C ALA A 133 2.11 16.67 31.25
N ASN A 134 3.12 17.55 31.17
CA ASN A 134 3.99 17.66 30.00
C ASN A 134 4.70 16.33 29.67
N LYS A 135 5.31 15.68 30.66
CA LYS A 135 5.96 14.38 30.46
C LYS A 135 4.95 13.34 29.97
N THR A 136 3.71 13.39 30.46
CA THR A 136 2.66 12.45 30.02
C THR A 136 2.21 12.74 28.58
N VAL A 137 2.14 14.00 28.16
CA VAL A 137 1.86 14.38 26.76
C VAL A 137 2.97 13.84 25.84
N PHE A 138 4.24 14.10 26.18
CA PHE A 138 5.37 13.63 25.36
C PHE A 138 5.43 12.09 25.28
N ALA A 139 5.11 11.39 26.37
CA ALA A 139 5.04 9.93 26.36
C ALA A 139 3.89 9.43 25.45
N ALA A 140 2.72 10.10 25.47
CA ALA A 140 1.62 9.79 24.56
C ALA A 140 1.99 10.06 23.09
N GLU A 141 2.69 11.15 22.79
CA GLU A 141 3.18 11.49 21.45
C GLU A 141 4.22 10.48 20.97
N ALA A 142 5.19 10.09 21.82
CA ALA A 142 6.21 9.10 21.49
C ALA A 142 5.59 7.74 21.19
N PHE A 143 4.63 7.29 21.99
CA PHE A 143 3.85 6.08 21.73
C PHE A 143 3.12 6.16 20.39
N ALA A 144 2.35 7.22 20.15
CA ALA A 144 1.60 7.41 18.92
C ALA A 144 2.50 7.42 17.69
N HIS A 145 3.65 8.09 17.78
CA HIS A 145 4.64 8.16 16.70
C HIS A 145 5.25 6.77 16.40
N LYS A 146 5.60 6.02 17.44
CA LYS A 146 6.14 4.66 17.32
C LYS A 146 5.15 3.73 16.60
N GLU A 147 3.91 3.69 17.06
CA GLU A 147 2.86 2.83 16.49
C GLU A 147 2.51 3.23 15.07
N THR A 148 2.30 4.52 14.81
CA THR A 148 2.00 5.04 13.45
C THR A 148 3.15 4.79 12.47
N SER A 149 4.40 4.97 12.92
CA SER A 149 5.59 4.70 12.08
C SER A 149 5.74 3.22 11.75
N MET A 150 5.39 2.33 12.66
CA MET A 150 5.41 0.88 12.43
C MET A 150 4.36 0.49 11.38
N LEU A 151 3.13 0.97 11.53
CA LEU A 151 2.04 0.73 10.58
C LEU A 151 2.38 1.26 9.19
N LEU A 152 2.91 2.49 9.11
CA LEU A 152 3.32 3.09 7.85
C LEU A 152 4.41 2.27 7.16
N ARG A 153 5.42 1.79 7.89
CA ARG A 153 6.46 0.91 7.34
C ARG A 153 5.88 -0.38 6.76
N LEU A 154 4.94 -1.01 7.45
CA LEU A 154 4.27 -2.21 6.96
C LEU A 154 3.50 -1.94 5.66
N ILE A 155 2.76 -0.82 5.60
CA ILE A 155 2.02 -0.41 4.39
C ILE A 155 2.98 -0.17 3.22
N VAL A 156 4.10 0.53 3.45
CA VAL A 156 5.12 0.77 2.42
C VAL A 156 5.76 -0.52 1.92
N LEU A 157 6.08 -1.45 2.81
CA LEU A 157 6.62 -2.77 2.42
C LEU A 157 5.61 -3.58 1.61
N MET A 158 4.33 -3.58 2.00
CA MET A 158 3.27 -4.23 1.23
C MET A 158 3.10 -3.60 -0.16
N ALA A 159 3.12 -2.27 -0.26
CA ALA A 159 3.04 -1.56 -1.53
C ALA A 159 4.24 -1.86 -2.44
N ALA A 160 5.45 -1.91 -1.90
CA ALA A 160 6.65 -2.29 -2.64
C ALA A 160 6.58 -3.73 -3.15
N PHE A 161 6.12 -4.67 -2.32
CA PHE A 161 5.93 -6.06 -2.73
C PHE A 161 4.88 -6.19 -3.85
N LEU A 162 3.80 -5.42 -3.76
CA LEU A 162 2.74 -5.38 -4.77
C LEU A 162 3.29 -4.86 -6.11
N LEU A 163 4.08 -3.79 -6.08
CA LEU A 163 4.75 -3.23 -7.26
C LEU A 163 5.69 -4.25 -7.93
N LEU A 164 6.54 -4.90 -7.14
CA LEU A 164 7.47 -5.93 -7.63
C LEU A 164 6.72 -7.11 -8.27
N THR A 165 5.63 -7.55 -7.66
CA THR A 165 4.78 -8.62 -8.20
C THR A 165 4.17 -8.21 -9.54
N TRP A 166 3.69 -6.97 -9.64
CA TRP A 166 3.14 -6.43 -10.88
C TRP A 166 4.18 -6.33 -11.99
N LEU A 167 5.38 -5.82 -11.70
CA LEU A 167 6.49 -5.75 -12.64
C LEU A 167 6.91 -7.16 -13.12
N PHE A 168 6.94 -8.14 -12.22
CA PHE A 168 7.22 -9.53 -12.58
C PHE A 168 6.18 -10.11 -13.54
N ILE A 169 4.89 -9.85 -13.30
CA ILE A 169 3.80 -10.29 -14.19
C ILE A 169 3.95 -9.64 -15.57
N LEU A 170 4.23 -8.34 -15.64
CA LEU A 170 4.47 -7.64 -16.91
C LEU A 170 5.67 -8.21 -17.67
N TRP A 171 6.77 -8.46 -16.98
CA TRP A 171 7.96 -9.08 -17.58
C TRP A 171 7.65 -10.47 -18.13
N ALA A 172 6.98 -11.32 -17.36
CA ALA A 172 6.59 -12.65 -17.78
C ALA A 172 5.63 -12.63 -18.99
N TYR A 173 4.70 -11.66 -19.02
CA TYR A 173 3.79 -11.46 -20.15
C TYR A 173 4.54 -11.01 -21.41
N SER A 174 5.45 -10.04 -21.31
CA SER A 174 6.27 -9.57 -22.44
C SER A 174 7.11 -10.70 -23.04
N ARG A 175 7.75 -11.50 -22.20
CA ARG A 175 8.52 -12.68 -22.64
C ARG A 175 7.64 -13.69 -23.40
N LYS A 176 6.42 -13.91 -22.91
CA LYS A 176 5.48 -14.81 -23.59
C LYS A 176 5.05 -14.27 -24.94
N MET A 177 4.78 -12.97 -25.05
CA MET A 177 4.37 -12.34 -26.32
C MET A 177 5.46 -12.46 -27.37
N LEU A 178 6.72 -12.19 -27.03
CA LEU A 178 7.86 -12.35 -27.93
C LEU A 178 8.02 -13.83 -28.40
N LEU A 179 7.83 -14.78 -27.49
CA LEU A 179 7.91 -16.21 -27.86
C LEU A 179 6.80 -16.60 -28.83
N LEU A 180 5.57 -16.13 -28.59
CA LEU A 180 4.42 -16.41 -29.48
C LEU A 180 4.61 -15.76 -30.86
N GLU A 181 5.14 -14.55 -30.93
CA GLU A 181 5.43 -13.84 -32.18
C GLU A 181 6.47 -14.61 -33.00
N ASN A 182 7.57 -15.03 -32.38
CA ASN A 182 8.59 -15.83 -33.05
C ASN A 182 8.05 -17.19 -33.55
N LEU A 183 7.22 -17.85 -32.70
CA LEU A 183 6.60 -19.13 -33.10
C LEU A 183 5.64 -18.93 -34.28
N ASN A 184 4.83 -17.87 -34.25
CA ASN A 184 3.89 -17.55 -35.33
C ASN A 184 4.62 -17.23 -36.62
N LYS A 185 5.73 -16.47 -36.56
CA LYS A 185 6.59 -16.20 -37.70
C LYS A 185 7.16 -17.51 -38.32
N ASN A 186 7.69 -18.40 -37.47
CA ASN A 186 8.22 -19.68 -37.94
C ASN A 186 7.13 -20.57 -38.58
N LEU A 187 5.92 -20.58 -37.99
CA LEU A 187 4.80 -21.35 -38.55
C LEU A 187 4.36 -20.77 -39.91
N ASN A 188 4.33 -19.46 -40.05
CA ASN A 188 4.01 -18.80 -41.32
C ASN A 188 5.09 -19.11 -42.37
N ASP A 189 6.38 -19.01 -42.00
CA ASP A 189 7.48 -19.34 -42.91
C ASP A 189 7.42 -20.82 -43.38
N MET A 190 7.07 -21.75 -42.50
CA MET A 190 6.87 -23.15 -42.87
C MET A 190 5.62 -23.34 -43.72
N ALA A 191 4.54 -22.64 -43.46
CA ALA A 191 3.30 -22.69 -44.26
C ALA A 191 3.44 -22.08 -45.66
N ASP A 192 4.36 -21.13 -45.82
CA ASP A 192 4.58 -20.37 -47.08
C ASP A 192 5.57 -21.05 -48.04
N ARG A 193 6.22 -22.13 -47.60
CA ARG A 193 7.21 -22.85 -48.43
C ARG A 193 6.72 -24.23 -48.82
N ASP A 194 7.13 -24.64 -50.02
CA ASP A 194 7.01 -26.05 -50.45
C ASP A 194 8.01 -26.92 -49.70
N PRO A 195 7.57 -28.02 -49.04
CA PRO A 195 8.44 -28.83 -48.18
C PRO A 195 9.51 -29.61 -48.98
N LEU A 196 9.31 -29.81 -50.28
CA LEU A 196 10.27 -30.57 -51.14
C LEU A 196 11.38 -29.66 -51.64
N THR A 197 11.05 -28.50 -52.17
CA THR A 197 11.95 -27.62 -52.89
C THR A 197 12.47 -26.45 -52.03
N GLY A 198 11.78 -26.13 -50.92
CA GLY A 198 12.06 -24.94 -50.11
C GLY A 198 11.65 -23.62 -50.76
N ALA A 199 11.15 -23.65 -52.02
CA ALA A 199 10.62 -22.47 -52.72
C ALA A 199 9.33 -21.99 -52.06
N TYR A 200 8.93 -20.74 -52.32
CA TYR A 200 7.62 -20.27 -51.92
C TYR A 200 6.52 -21.05 -52.62
N ASN A 201 5.49 -21.43 -51.88
CA ASN A 201 4.36 -22.15 -52.45
C ASN A 201 3.42 -21.14 -53.21
N LEU A 202 2.46 -21.71 -53.94
CA LEU A 202 1.53 -20.94 -54.75
C LEU A 202 0.73 -19.87 -53.97
N GLU A 203 0.36 -20.17 -52.74
CA GLU A 203 -0.41 -19.22 -51.91
C GLU A 203 0.43 -18.02 -51.46
N ARG A 204 1.68 -18.22 -51.11
CA ARG A 204 2.65 -17.18 -50.80
C ARG A 204 2.89 -16.30 -52.06
N PHE A 205 3.13 -16.93 -53.21
CA PHE A 205 3.30 -16.22 -54.48
C PHE A 205 2.10 -15.32 -54.81
N LYS A 206 0.87 -15.83 -54.69
CA LYS A 206 -0.34 -15.06 -54.96
C LYS A 206 -0.51 -13.90 -54.00
N ARG A 207 -0.15 -14.04 -52.72
CA ARG A 207 -0.23 -12.99 -51.72
C ARG A 207 0.73 -11.87 -52.02
N GLU A 208 2.00 -12.15 -52.25
CA GLU A 208 3.01 -11.16 -52.56
C GLU A 208 2.75 -10.46 -53.90
N ALA A 209 2.34 -11.23 -54.92
CA ALA A 209 1.98 -10.63 -56.20
C ALA A 209 0.82 -9.60 -56.08
N ARG A 210 -0.21 -9.90 -55.22
CA ARG A 210 -1.29 -8.94 -55.00
C ARG A 210 -0.81 -7.70 -54.23
N GLU A 211 0.06 -7.85 -53.25
CA GLU A 211 0.63 -6.74 -52.51
C GLU A 211 1.45 -5.83 -53.43
N LEU A 212 2.34 -6.40 -54.25
CA LEU A 212 3.15 -5.66 -55.20
C LEU A 212 2.30 -4.88 -56.24
N ILE A 213 1.25 -5.52 -56.78
CA ILE A 213 0.35 -4.88 -57.74
C ILE A 213 -0.51 -3.79 -57.04
N GLY A 214 -0.92 -4.04 -55.79
CA GLY A 214 -1.80 -3.15 -55.02
C GLY A 214 -1.14 -1.88 -54.53
N THR A 215 0.17 -1.85 -54.32
CA THR A 215 0.89 -0.63 -53.88
C THR A 215 1.08 0.40 -54.93
N GLY A 216 0.90 0.05 -56.21
CA GLY A 216 1.03 0.99 -57.35
C GLY A 216 2.44 1.57 -57.56
N GLU A 217 3.43 1.11 -56.75
CA GLU A 217 4.79 1.66 -56.83
C GLU A 217 5.61 1.13 -58.01
N ALA A 218 5.17 0.03 -58.59
CA ALA A 218 5.90 -0.55 -59.72
C ALA A 218 5.08 -0.53 -61.02
N THR A 219 5.63 0.05 -62.00
CA THR A 219 5.00 0.23 -63.30
C THR A 219 5.13 -0.97 -64.24
N HIS A 220 6.07 -1.90 -63.98
CA HIS A 220 6.33 -3.02 -64.88
C HIS A 220 6.76 -4.28 -64.11
N TYR A 221 5.97 -5.33 -64.21
CA TYR A 221 6.32 -6.68 -63.75
C TYR A 221 6.30 -7.68 -64.93
N ALA A 222 7.20 -8.65 -64.88
CA ALA A 222 7.13 -9.80 -65.74
C ALA A 222 6.93 -11.06 -64.87
N VAL A 223 6.05 -11.96 -65.28
CA VAL A 223 5.83 -13.25 -64.67
C VAL A 223 6.37 -14.30 -65.60
N ALA A 224 7.31 -15.12 -65.09
CA ALA A 224 7.81 -16.30 -65.81
C ALA A 224 7.11 -17.54 -65.27
N TYR A 225 6.62 -18.37 -66.17
CA TYR A 225 6.10 -19.68 -65.83
C TYR A 225 7.05 -20.73 -66.44
N ALA A 226 7.54 -21.66 -65.63
CA ALA A 226 8.42 -22.71 -66.06
C ALA A 226 7.84 -24.08 -65.61
N ASP A 227 7.93 -25.10 -66.48
CA ASP A 227 7.49 -26.43 -66.19
C ASP A 227 8.51 -27.42 -66.78
N PHE A 228 8.64 -28.57 -66.13
CA PHE A 228 9.53 -29.68 -66.62
C PHE A 228 8.79 -30.51 -67.68
N ALA A 229 9.30 -30.53 -68.91
CA ALA A 229 8.78 -31.42 -69.91
C ALA A 229 8.97 -32.90 -69.50
N ASP A 230 7.91 -33.67 -69.68
CA ASP A 230 7.88 -35.12 -69.39
C ASP A 230 8.31 -35.51 -67.97
N PHE A 231 8.09 -34.66 -66.96
CA PHE A 231 8.43 -34.96 -65.55
C PHE A 231 7.81 -36.29 -65.07
N LYS A 232 6.61 -36.61 -65.56
CA LYS A 232 6.00 -37.91 -65.28
C LYS A 232 6.86 -39.05 -65.75
N TYR A 233 7.46 -39.01 -66.92
CA TYR A 233 8.36 -39.98 -67.42
C TYR A 233 9.61 -40.18 -66.57
N ILE A 234 10.14 -39.09 -66.03
CA ILE A 234 11.26 -39.17 -65.07
C ILE A 234 10.83 -39.94 -63.82
N ASN A 235 9.67 -39.72 -63.23
CA ASN A 235 9.15 -40.44 -62.08
C ASN A 235 8.88 -41.91 -62.38
N ASP A 236 8.30 -42.20 -63.55
CA ASP A 236 7.93 -43.54 -63.95
C ASP A 236 9.17 -44.43 -64.25
N VAL A 237 10.26 -43.88 -64.81
CA VAL A 237 11.49 -44.60 -65.15
C VAL A 237 12.50 -44.65 -64.03
N PHE A 238 12.71 -43.56 -63.28
CA PHE A 238 13.77 -43.44 -62.32
C PHE A 238 13.26 -43.40 -60.85
N GLY A 239 11.95 -43.43 -60.68
CA GLY A 239 11.31 -43.43 -59.38
C GLY A 239 11.11 -42.03 -58.78
N TYR A 240 10.19 -41.90 -57.81
CA TYR A 240 9.79 -40.63 -57.18
C TYR A 240 10.93 -39.96 -56.38
N GLU A 241 11.90 -40.74 -55.85
CA GLU A 241 13.06 -40.19 -55.16
C GLU A 241 13.95 -39.37 -56.11
N TYR A 242 14.17 -39.92 -57.32
CA TYR A 242 14.95 -39.25 -58.36
C TYR A 242 14.21 -38.01 -58.88
N GLY A 243 12.91 -38.12 -59.18
CA GLY A 243 12.12 -36.93 -59.58
C GLY A 243 12.10 -35.85 -58.49
N SER A 244 12.01 -36.23 -57.23
CA SER A 244 12.13 -35.29 -56.11
C SER A 244 13.50 -34.61 -56.03
N ALA A 245 14.56 -35.32 -56.37
CA ALA A 245 15.93 -34.75 -56.45
C ALA A 245 16.08 -33.74 -57.61
N VAL A 246 15.39 -33.99 -58.71
CA VAL A 246 15.38 -33.07 -59.89
C VAL A 246 14.64 -31.74 -59.57
N LEU A 247 13.63 -31.78 -58.69
CA LEU A 247 12.90 -30.57 -58.29
C LEU A 247 13.64 -29.74 -57.24
N ARG A 248 14.60 -30.25 -56.53
CA ARG A 248 15.44 -29.60 -55.50
C ARG A 248 16.56 -28.77 -56.17
#